data_c48dc1a74c1a82d46bc7112a501c55df
#
_entry.id   c48dc1a74c1a82d46bc7112a501c55df
#
_cell.length_a   1.000
_cell.length_b   1.000
_cell.length_c   1.000
_cell.angle_alpha   90.00
_cell.angle_beta   90.00
_cell.angle_gamma   90.00
#
_symmetry.space_group_name_H-M   'P 1'
#
loop_
_entity.id
_entity.type
_entity.pdbx_description
1 polymer ?
#
loop_
_entity_poly.entity_id
_entity_poly.type
_entity_poly.pdbx_seq_one_letter_code
_entity_poly.pdbx_strand_id
1 'polypeptide(L)'
;TAKHLVLATGNLSTPRLPDIKGTSNFLGRSFHTGNWPHEEVDFTGRRVGIVGTGSSAIQAIPKIAKKAKYLTVFQRTANFSIPAHHDFLDPAERELKKSRYDEIRAKANETPFGIAKFGTPTQSAWDVTDAQRQKIYEEAWLTGGQALLFTFTDLLIDLEANATAAEFVRNRIRDIVKDPAVAELLCPKDHPIGTKRLCLDSFYYETYNRDNVSLINVKDQPISRIEADAVIVGDKRFEVDDLIFATGF
;
A
#
# COMPACT_ATOMS: atom_id res chain seq x y z
N THR A 1 27.61 33.29 1.97
CA THR A 1 28.69 32.29 1.78
C THR A 1 28.74 31.38 3.00
N ALA A 2 28.79 30.06 2.80
CA ALA A 2 28.93 29.07 3.86
C ALA A 2 30.29 28.39 3.75
N LYS A 3 30.92 28.06 4.88
CA LYS A 3 32.18 27.30 4.93
C LYS A 3 31.95 25.81 4.61
N HIS A 4 30.77 25.30 4.94
CA HIS A 4 30.32 23.93 4.65
C HIS A 4 28.88 23.95 4.16
N LEU A 5 28.57 23.14 3.13
CA LEU A 5 27.22 22.92 2.62
C LEU A 5 26.83 21.45 2.92
N VAL A 6 25.73 21.26 3.65
CA VAL A 6 25.16 19.94 3.93
C VAL A 6 23.90 19.78 3.10
N LEU A 7 23.90 18.82 2.18
CA LEU A 7 22.75 18.47 1.35
C LEU A 7 21.95 17.38 2.06
N ALA A 8 20.83 17.75 2.66
CA ALA A 8 19.90 16.83 3.33
C ALA A 8 18.63 16.65 2.47
N THR A 9 18.79 16.42 1.17
CA THR A 9 17.71 16.42 0.16
C THR A 9 16.89 15.12 0.12
N GLY A 10 17.36 14.08 0.80
CA GLY A 10 16.74 12.76 0.72
C GLY A 10 16.93 12.07 -0.64
N ASN A 11 16.39 10.87 -0.77
CA ASN A 11 16.50 10.01 -1.96
C ASN A 11 15.17 9.80 -2.70
N LEU A 12 14.04 10.32 -2.18
CA LEU A 12 12.70 10.18 -2.75
C LEU A 12 12.16 11.56 -3.15
N SER A 13 12.88 12.28 -3.99
CA SER A 13 12.58 13.67 -4.33
C SER A 13 12.23 13.91 -5.80
N THR A 14 12.61 12.99 -6.70
CA THR A 14 12.38 13.15 -8.13
C THR A 14 11.41 12.09 -8.64
N PRO A 15 10.18 12.47 -9.05
CA PRO A 15 9.22 11.54 -9.63
C PRO A 15 9.76 10.86 -10.88
N ARG A 16 9.59 9.54 -10.99
CA ARG A 16 10.01 8.79 -12.16
C ARG A 16 8.79 8.28 -12.94
N LEU A 17 8.63 8.79 -14.15
CA LEU A 17 7.67 8.24 -15.10
C LEU A 17 8.22 6.94 -15.69
N PRO A 18 7.38 5.93 -15.90
CA PRO A 18 7.78 4.72 -16.60
C PRO A 18 8.02 5.03 -18.07
N ASP A 19 8.99 4.33 -18.67
CA ASP A 19 9.24 4.40 -20.11
C ASP A 19 8.19 3.54 -20.87
N ILE A 20 7.02 4.14 -21.06
CA ILE A 20 5.90 3.55 -21.81
C ILE A 20 5.72 4.34 -23.10
N LYS A 21 5.76 3.65 -24.25
CA LYS A 21 5.56 4.28 -25.55
C LYS A 21 4.25 5.06 -25.60
N GLY A 22 4.31 6.28 -26.10
CA GLY A 22 3.13 7.12 -26.32
C GLY A 22 2.59 7.83 -25.07
N THR A 23 3.29 7.83 -23.92
CA THR A 23 2.88 8.57 -22.73
C THR A 23 2.63 10.05 -23.02
N SER A 24 3.43 10.68 -23.89
CA SER A 24 3.26 12.08 -24.33
C SER A 24 2.07 12.29 -25.29
N ASN A 25 1.49 11.23 -25.83
CA ASN A 25 0.35 11.32 -26.76
C ASN A 25 -1.00 11.32 -26.02
N PHE A 26 -1.00 11.10 -24.74
CA PHE A 26 -2.22 11.08 -23.92
C PHE A 26 -2.82 12.50 -23.86
N LEU A 27 -4.07 12.66 -24.30
CA LEU A 27 -4.78 13.93 -24.35
C LEU A 27 -5.60 14.20 -23.09
N GLY A 28 -5.80 13.21 -22.23
CA GLY A 28 -6.47 13.35 -20.95
C GLY A 28 -5.55 14.00 -19.90
N ARG A 29 -6.05 14.12 -18.66
CA ARG A 29 -5.24 14.63 -17.55
C ARG A 29 -4.28 13.56 -17.06
N SER A 30 -3.01 13.91 -16.89
CA SER A 30 -1.96 13.03 -16.40
C SER A 30 -1.42 13.52 -15.06
N PHE A 31 -1.28 12.64 -14.09
CA PHE A 31 -0.81 12.94 -12.74
C PHE A 31 0.30 11.96 -12.32
N HIS A 32 1.20 12.44 -11.46
CA HIS A 32 2.15 11.59 -10.76
C HIS A 32 1.99 11.75 -9.25
N THR A 33 1.94 10.64 -8.49
CA THR A 33 1.72 10.70 -7.04
C THR A 33 2.82 11.45 -6.28
N GLY A 34 4.03 11.52 -6.82
CA GLY A 34 5.14 12.30 -6.26
C GLY A 34 5.14 13.78 -6.65
N ASN A 35 4.24 14.20 -7.54
CA ASN A 35 4.06 15.59 -7.97
C ASN A 35 2.57 15.89 -8.13
N TRP A 36 1.83 15.67 -7.04
CA TRP A 36 0.38 15.88 -7.03
C TRP A 36 0.05 17.37 -7.04
N PRO A 37 -0.98 17.81 -7.81
CA PRO A 37 -1.44 19.21 -7.78
C PRO A 37 -1.83 19.66 -6.37
N HIS A 38 -1.62 20.91 -6.06
CA HIS A 38 -2.08 21.50 -4.79
C HIS A 38 -3.58 21.80 -4.80
N GLU A 39 -4.17 21.97 -5.98
CA GLU A 39 -5.59 22.15 -6.18
C GLU A 39 -6.34 20.81 -6.04
N GLU A 40 -7.61 20.88 -5.68
CA GLU A 40 -8.45 19.69 -5.63
C GLU A 40 -8.63 19.10 -7.03
N VAL A 41 -8.32 17.79 -7.15
CA VAL A 41 -8.55 17.03 -8.37
C VAL A 41 -9.86 16.24 -8.23
N ASP A 42 -10.87 16.67 -8.99
CA ASP A 42 -12.15 15.94 -9.05
C ASP A 42 -12.13 14.86 -10.14
N PHE A 43 -12.48 13.63 -9.73
CA PHE A 43 -12.61 12.46 -10.59
C PHE A 43 -14.08 12.04 -10.80
N THR A 44 -15.05 12.85 -10.38
CA THR A 44 -16.47 12.53 -10.48
C THR A 44 -16.87 12.27 -11.93
N GLY A 45 -17.46 11.09 -12.18
CA GLY A 45 -17.95 10.70 -13.50
C GLY A 45 -16.86 10.33 -14.53
N ARG A 46 -15.59 10.31 -14.13
CA ARG A 46 -14.44 10.07 -15.04
C ARG A 46 -13.99 8.62 -15.02
N ARG A 47 -13.45 8.15 -16.14
CA ARG A 47 -12.72 6.88 -16.24
C ARG A 47 -11.27 7.15 -15.86
N VAL A 48 -10.80 6.53 -14.80
CA VAL A 48 -9.47 6.77 -14.25
C VAL A 48 -8.62 5.51 -14.39
N GLY A 49 -7.43 5.66 -14.96
CA GLY A 49 -6.38 4.65 -14.94
C GLY A 49 -5.34 4.96 -13.87
N ILE A 50 -4.92 3.97 -13.08
CA ILE A 50 -3.79 4.13 -12.15
C ILE A 50 -2.75 3.05 -12.43
N VAL A 51 -1.50 3.46 -12.64
CA VAL A 51 -0.37 2.57 -12.91
C VAL A 51 0.46 2.42 -11.64
N GLY A 52 0.49 1.20 -11.11
CA GLY A 52 1.21 0.85 -9.88
C GLY A 52 0.31 0.61 -8.68
N THR A 53 0.81 -0.22 -7.77
CA THR A 53 0.15 -0.65 -6.51
C THR A 53 1.12 -0.57 -5.33
N GLY A 54 1.96 0.47 -5.30
CA GLY A 54 2.77 0.82 -4.15
C GLY A 54 1.99 1.61 -3.10
N SER A 55 2.67 2.04 -2.04
CA SER A 55 2.04 2.69 -0.87
C SER A 55 1.14 3.88 -1.23
N SER A 56 1.56 4.74 -2.17
CA SER A 56 0.76 5.89 -2.61
C SER A 56 -0.51 5.46 -3.35
N ALA A 57 -0.40 4.45 -4.25
CA ALA A 57 -1.55 3.91 -4.97
C ALA A 57 -2.55 3.25 -4.03
N ILE A 58 -2.07 2.40 -3.10
CA ILE A 58 -2.91 1.70 -2.12
C ILE A 58 -3.77 2.69 -1.32
N GLN A 59 -3.25 3.86 -0.98
CA GLN A 59 -3.99 4.89 -0.26
C GLN A 59 -4.91 5.72 -1.18
N ALA A 60 -4.54 5.94 -2.45
CA ALA A 60 -5.30 6.74 -3.40
C ALA A 60 -6.49 5.97 -4.00
N ILE A 61 -6.30 4.69 -4.33
CA ILE A 61 -7.30 3.83 -4.99
C ILE A 61 -8.67 3.87 -4.29
N PRO A 62 -8.78 3.68 -2.95
CA PRO A 62 -10.09 3.72 -2.27
C PRO A 62 -10.78 5.08 -2.35
N LYS A 63 -10.02 6.15 -2.38
CA LYS A 63 -10.56 7.53 -2.48
C LYS A 63 -11.06 7.83 -3.89
N ILE A 64 -10.28 7.46 -4.91
CA ILE A 64 -10.63 7.66 -6.32
C ILE A 64 -11.85 6.81 -6.70
N ALA A 65 -11.87 5.54 -6.30
CA ALA A 65 -12.96 4.60 -6.60
C ALA A 65 -14.34 5.08 -6.11
N LYS A 66 -14.39 5.90 -5.06
CA LYS A 66 -15.65 6.47 -4.54
C LYS A 66 -16.26 7.53 -5.45
N LYS A 67 -15.43 8.24 -6.25
CA LYS A 67 -15.84 9.38 -7.09
C LYS A 67 -15.83 9.01 -8.58
N ALA A 68 -14.90 8.18 -9.01
CA ALA A 68 -14.73 7.81 -10.41
C ALA A 68 -15.96 7.03 -10.95
N LYS A 69 -16.29 7.30 -12.22
CA LYS A 69 -17.25 6.45 -12.97
C LYS A 69 -16.72 5.02 -13.08
N TYR A 70 -15.43 4.90 -13.41
CA TYR A 70 -14.72 3.64 -13.51
C TYR A 70 -13.25 3.83 -13.15
N LEU A 71 -12.67 2.88 -12.40
CA LEU A 71 -11.25 2.86 -12.04
C LEU A 71 -10.60 1.58 -12.56
N THR A 72 -9.59 1.72 -13.41
CA THR A 72 -8.74 0.61 -13.86
C THR A 72 -7.38 0.69 -13.17
N VAL A 73 -7.03 -0.33 -12.42
CA VAL A 73 -5.74 -0.45 -11.71
C VAL A 73 -4.83 -1.37 -12.50
N PHE A 74 -3.68 -0.85 -12.96
CA PHE A 74 -2.65 -1.63 -13.66
C PHE A 74 -1.56 -2.05 -12.67
N GLN A 75 -1.57 -3.32 -12.30
CA GLN A 75 -0.68 -3.91 -11.30
C GLN A 75 0.41 -4.75 -11.93
N ARG A 76 1.67 -4.40 -11.66
CA ARG A 76 2.82 -5.26 -11.99
C ARG A 76 3.15 -6.23 -10.86
N THR A 77 3.14 -5.76 -9.62
CA THR A 77 3.51 -6.53 -8.44
C THR A 77 2.56 -6.18 -7.30
N ALA A 78 1.93 -7.19 -6.71
CA ALA A 78 1.15 -7.00 -5.50
C ALA A 78 2.06 -6.63 -4.31
N ASN A 79 1.55 -5.85 -3.37
CA ASN A 79 2.23 -5.52 -2.13
C ASN A 79 1.40 -5.96 -0.93
N PHE A 80 2.08 -6.36 0.15
CA PHE A 80 1.42 -6.57 1.42
C PHE A 80 0.89 -5.25 1.97
N SER A 81 -0.37 -5.25 2.36
CA SER A 81 -1.03 -4.13 3.03
C SER A 81 -1.75 -4.60 4.28
N ILE A 82 -1.71 -3.77 5.30
CA ILE A 82 -2.32 -4.02 6.61
C ILE A 82 -3.25 -2.85 6.94
N PRO A 83 -4.38 -3.09 7.59
CA PRO A 83 -5.29 -2.02 7.99
C PRO A 83 -4.58 -0.94 8.81
N ALA A 84 -4.76 0.31 8.42
CA ALA A 84 -4.20 1.45 9.13
C ALA A 84 -4.99 1.84 10.38
N HIS A 85 -6.27 1.47 10.42
CA HIS A 85 -7.23 1.89 11.46
C HIS A 85 -7.16 3.40 11.71
N HIS A 86 -7.36 4.17 10.62
CA HIS A 86 -7.43 5.63 10.70
C HIS A 86 -8.78 6.05 11.30
N ASP A 87 -8.80 6.21 12.61
CA ASP A 87 -9.92 6.78 13.32
C ASP A 87 -9.66 8.25 13.68
N PHE A 88 -10.73 9.03 13.77
CA PHE A 88 -10.63 10.35 14.35
C PHE A 88 -10.38 10.20 15.85
N LEU A 89 -9.26 10.75 16.33
CA LEU A 89 -9.00 10.81 17.76
C LEU A 89 -10.08 11.68 18.44
N ASP A 90 -10.75 11.13 19.44
CA ASP A 90 -11.56 11.90 20.35
C ASP A 90 -10.69 13.04 20.94
N PRO A 91 -11.23 14.27 21.07
CA PRO A 91 -10.52 15.38 21.69
C PRO A 91 -9.95 15.05 23.06
N ALA A 92 -10.69 14.32 23.91
CA ALA A 92 -10.22 13.89 25.22
C ALA A 92 -9.06 12.88 25.13
N GLU A 93 -9.14 11.91 24.21
CA GLU A 93 -8.07 10.95 23.94
C GLU A 93 -6.81 11.65 23.43
N ARG A 94 -6.98 12.66 22.56
CA ARG A 94 -5.86 13.47 22.05
C ARG A 94 -5.15 14.21 23.18
N GLU A 95 -5.88 14.87 24.08
CA GLU A 95 -5.31 15.58 25.21
C GLU A 95 -4.64 14.61 26.21
N LEU A 96 -5.22 13.45 26.45
CA LEU A 96 -4.59 12.39 27.25
C LEU A 96 -3.27 11.92 26.62
N LYS A 97 -3.22 11.71 25.30
CA LYS A 97 -1.96 11.36 24.61
C LYS A 97 -0.92 12.46 24.74
N LYS A 98 -1.32 13.74 24.63
CA LYS A 98 -0.40 14.87 24.79
C LYS A 98 0.18 14.96 26.21
N SER A 99 -0.63 14.75 27.22
CA SER A 99 -0.17 14.78 28.61
C SER A 99 0.84 13.67 28.95
N ARG A 100 0.89 12.62 28.11
CA ARG A 100 1.79 11.46 28.27
C ARG A 100 2.93 11.43 27.24
N TYR A 101 3.22 12.53 26.55
CA TYR A 101 4.24 12.52 25.50
C TYR A 101 5.63 12.12 25.97
N ASP A 102 6.03 12.53 27.17
CA ASP A 102 7.36 12.19 27.71
C ASP A 102 7.48 10.69 28.00
N GLU A 103 6.43 10.09 28.55
CA GLU A 103 6.33 8.64 28.76
C GLU A 103 6.34 7.88 27.42
N ILE A 104 5.56 8.35 26.44
CA ILE A 104 5.49 7.75 25.09
C ILE A 104 6.86 7.82 24.40
N ARG A 105 7.57 8.94 24.50
CA ARG A 105 8.91 9.11 23.92
C ARG A 105 9.94 8.22 24.60
N ALA A 106 9.92 8.16 25.93
CA ALA A 106 10.80 7.27 26.69
C ALA A 106 10.62 5.82 26.23
N LYS A 107 9.37 5.35 26.17
CA LYS A 107 9.06 4.00 25.68
C LYS A 107 9.46 3.79 24.22
N ALA A 108 9.27 4.79 23.35
CA ALA A 108 9.69 4.70 21.94
C ALA A 108 11.21 4.50 21.82
N ASN A 109 12.00 5.17 22.65
CA ASN A 109 13.46 5.02 22.66
C ASN A 109 13.94 3.61 23.08
N GLU A 110 13.10 2.84 23.75
CA GLU A 110 13.39 1.46 24.16
C GLU A 110 13.03 0.44 23.06
N THR A 111 12.42 0.87 21.95
CA THR A 111 11.99 -0.01 20.86
C THR A 111 12.91 0.10 19.65
N PRO A 112 13.16 -0.98 18.90
CA PRO A 112 14.09 -0.98 17.76
C PRO A 112 13.76 0.03 16.66
N PHE A 113 12.49 0.40 16.51
CA PHE A 113 12.02 1.29 15.42
C PHE A 113 11.44 2.62 15.93
N GLY A 114 11.61 2.93 17.22
CA GLY A 114 11.08 4.16 17.79
C GLY A 114 9.54 4.21 17.87
N ILE A 115 8.85 3.06 17.91
CA ILE A 115 7.39 2.99 17.91
C ILE A 115 6.89 2.43 19.25
N ALA A 116 6.47 3.31 20.16
CA ALA A 116 6.02 2.93 21.50
C ALA A 116 4.80 1.98 21.52
N LYS A 117 4.00 1.95 20.45
CA LYS A 117 2.78 1.12 20.35
C LYS A 117 3.11 -0.37 20.23
N PHE A 118 4.25 -0.74 19.67
CA PHE A 118 4.62 -2.12 19.42
C PHE A 118 5.69 -2.55 20.41
N GLY A 119 5.44 -3.66 21.12
CA GLY A 119 6.42 -4.27 22.00
C GLY A 119 7.60 -4.88 21.20
N THR A 120 8.68 -5.19 21.90
CA THR A 120 9.74 -6.04 21.36
C THR A 120 9.28 -7.49 21.48
N PRO A 121 9.25 -8.27 20.37
CA PRO A 121 8.87 -9.69 20.44
C PRO A 121 9.88 -10.46 21.30
N THR A 122 9.39 -11.42 22.07
CA THR A 122 10.20 -12.21 23.02
C THR A 122 10.21 -13.70 22.74
N GLN A 123 9.42 -14.18 21.78
CA GLN A 123 9.29 -15.60 21.42
C GLN A 123 9.39 -15.80 19.91
N SER A 124 9.83 -16.99 19.50
CA SER A 124 9.83 -17.43 18.12
C SER A 124 8.42 -17.84 17.65
N ALA A 125 8.19 -17.78 16.34
CA ALA A 125 6.95 -18.31 15.74
C ALA A 125 6.82 -19.82 15.96
N TRP A 126 7.93 -20.51 16.26
CA TRP A 126 7.98 -21.97 16.50
C TRP A 126 7.80 -22.36 17.97
N ASP A 127 7.83 -21.39 18.90
CA ASP A 127 7.59 -21.64 20.33
C ASP A 127 6.09 -21.82 20.65
N VAL A 128 5.22 -21.63 19.66
CA VAL A 128 3.78 -21.68 19.82
C VAL A 128 3.15 -22.65 18.81
N THR A 129 1.97 -23.16 19.12
CA THR A 129 1.18 -23.98 18.18
C THR A 129 0.63 -23.13 17.04
N ASP A 130 0.25 -23.76 15.92
CA ASP A 130 -0.36 -23.08 14.77
C ASP A 130 -1.60 -22.26 15.18
N ALA A 131 -2.45 -22.82 16.06
CA ALA A 131 -3.64 -22.13 16.54
C ALA A 131 -3.30 -20.88 17.39
N GLN A 132 -2.26 -20.97 18.22
CA GLN A 132 -1.80 -19.81 19.00
C GLN A 132 -1.17 -18.76 18.08
N ARG A 133 -0.36 -19.19 17.10
CA ARG A 133 0.25 -18.29 16.11
C ARG A 133 -0.82 -17.56 15.31
N GLN A 134 -1.85 -18.26 14.85
CA GLN A 134 -2.99 -17.67 14.16
C GLN A 134 -3.67 -16.59 15.03
N LYS A 135 -3.94 -16.89 16.30
CA LYS A 135 -4.55 -15.94 17.24
C LYS A 135 -3.69 -14.67 17.42
N ILE A 136 -2.37 -14.83 17.56
CA ILE A 136 -1.43 -13.71 17.69
C ILE A 136 -1.46 -12.83 16.43
N TYR A 137 -1.50 -13.44 15.23
CA TYR A 137 -1.64 -12.67 13.98
C TYR A 137 -2.98 -11.95 13.88
N GLU A 138 -4.08 -12.56 14.33
CA GLU A 138 -5.40 -11.92 14.40
C GLU A 138 -5.36 -10.66 15.28
N GLU A 139 -4.79 -10.77 16.48
CA GLU A 139 -4.67 -9.65 17.41
C GLU A 139 -3.81 -8.53 16.82
N ALA A 140 -2.72 -8.89 16.13
CA ALA A 140 -1.87 -7.95 15.42
C ALA A 140 -2.57 -7.28 14.23
N TRP A 141 -3.38 -8.01 13.48
CA TRP A 141 -4.21 -7.49 12.39
C TRP A 141 -5.25 -6.48 12.90
N LEU A 142 -5.93 -6.80 14.00
CA LEU A 142 -6.88 -5.91 14.68
C LEU A 142 -6.19 -4.66 15.27
N THR A 143 -4.94 -4.79 15.70
CA THR A 143 -4.14 -3.65 16.16
C THR A 143 -3.76 -2.74 15.01
N GLY A 144 -3.55 -3.32 13.82
CA GLY A 144 -3.18 -2.63 12.61
C GLY A 144 -1.77 -2.05 12.58
N GLY A 145 -1.50 -1.27 11.57
CA GLY A 145 -0.18 -0.68 11.40
C GLY A 145 0.88 -1.74 11.10
N GLN A 146 2.02 -1.68 11.77
CA GLN A 146 3.10 -2.65 11.59
C GLN A 146 3.13 -3.74 12.68
N ALA A 147 2.06 -3.86 13.49
CA ALA A 147 2.01 -4.79 14.63
C ALA A 147 2.37 -6.24 14.23
N LEU A 148 1.95 -6.67 13.04
CA LEU A 148 2.21 -8.02 12.53
C LEU A 148 3.71 -8.36 12.48
N LEU A 149 4.57 -7.40 12.10
CA LEU A 149 6.02 -7.63 12.00
C LEU A 149 6.72 -7.73 13.36
N PHE A 150 6.01 -7.37 14.44
CA PHE A 150 6.51 -7.40 15.82
C PHE A 150 5.88 -8.51 16.66
N THR A 151 5.29 -9.51 16.04
CA THR A 151 4.66 -10.63 16.76
C THR A 151 5.67 -11.66 17.24
N PHE A 152 6.71 -11.94 16.43
CA PHE A 152 7.71 -12.97 16.73
C PHE A 152 9.13 -12.46 16.41
N THR A 153 10.12 -13.03 17.11
CA THR A 153 11.54 -12.63 17.01
C THR A 153 12.17 -12.98 15.67
N ASP A 154 11.66 -14.01 15.00
CA ASP A 154 12.23 -14.64 13.81
C ASP A 154 11.55 -14.24 12.49
N LEU A 155 10.44 -13.49 12.51
CA LEU A 155 9.71 -13.13 11.29
C LEU A 155 10.55 -12.40 10.23
N LEU A 156 11.55 -11.64 10.63
CA LEU A 156 12.39 -10.85 9.69
C LEU A 156 13.72 -11.51 9.36
N ILE A 157 14.04 -12.67 9.96
CA ILE A 157 15.33 -13.35 9.82
C ILE A 157 15.21 -14.82 9.41
N ASP A 158 14.02 -15.41 9.53
CA ASP A 158 13.73 -16.79 9.12
C ASP A 158 12.64 -16.80 8.05
N LEU A 159 12.91 -17.46 6.90
CA LEU A 159 11.98 -17.48 5.76
C LEU A 159 10.73 -18.34 6.01
N GLU A 160 10.85 -19.40 6.79
CA GLU A 160 9.71 -20.27 7.10
C GLU A 160 8.77 -19.60 8.09
N ALA A 161 9.32 -18.97 9.14
CA ALA A 161 8.55 -18.13 10.06
C ALA A 161 7.87 -16.98 9.30
N ASN A 162 8.59 -16.27 8.43
CA ASN A 162 8.06 -15.22 7.57
C ASN A 162 6.90 -15.69 6.69
N ALA A 163 7.03 -16.90 6.11
CA ALA A 163 6.01 -17.49 5.25
C ALA A 163 4.67 -17.68 5.98
N THR A 164 4.69 -17.97 7.29
CA THR A 164 3.46 -18.11 8.10
C THR A 164 2.70 -16.78 8.23
N ALA A 165 3.40 -15.67 8.44
CA ALA A 165 2.80 -14.34 8.49
C ALA A 165 2.33 -13.88 7.10
N ALA A 166 3.12 -14.17 6.06
CA ALA A 166 2.74 -13.86 4.68
C ALA A 166 1.48 -14.61 4.26
N GLU A 167 1.34 -15.91 4.62
CA GLU A 167 0.15 -16.68 4.31
C GLU A 167 -1.06 -16.21 5.11
N PHE A 168 -0.87 -15.83 6.36
CA PHE A 168 -1.93 -15.18 7.13
C PHE A 168 -2.52 -13.96 6.39
N VAL A 169 -1.66 -13.06 5.90
CA VAL A 169 -2.14 -11.87 5.15
C VAL A 169 -2.81 -12.27 3.84
N ARG A 170 -2.29 -13.26 3.09
CA ARG A 170 -2.94 -13.75 1.86
C ARG A 170 -4.33 -14.31 2.14
N ASN A 171 -4.50 -15.04 3.24
CA ASN A 171 -5.81 -15.54 3.65
C ASN A 171 -6.77 -14.38 3.96
N ARG A 172 -6.31 -13.32 4.63
CA ARG A 172 -7.11 -12.11 4.83
C ARG A 172 -7.52 -11.46 3.51
N ILE A 173 -6.64 -11.41 2.52
CA ILE A 173 -6.98 -10.89 1.19
C ILE A 173 -8.10 -11.74 0.56
N ARG A 174 -8.00 -13.08 0.62
CA ARG A 174 -9.01 -14.02 0.09
C ARG A 174 -10.35 -13.90 0.81
N ASP A 175 -10.33 -13.64 2.12
CA ASP A 175 -11.56 -13.43 2.92
C ASP A 175 -12.27 -12.10 2.56
N ILE A 176 -11.50 -11.05 2.24
CA ILE A 176 -12.03 -9.71 1.97
C ILE A 176 -12.50 -9.59 0.51
N VAL A 177 -11.73 -10.10 -0.45
CA VAL A 177 -11.99 -9.92 -1.88
C VAL A 177 -12.87 -11.05 -2.40
N LYS A 178 -14.07 -10.70 -2.89
CA LYS A 178 -15.11 -11.67 -3.27
C LYS A 178 -14.79 -12.47 -4.53
N ASP A 179 -14.11 -11.85 -5.51
CA ASP A 179 -13.68 -12.52 -6.73
C ASP A 179 -12.36 -13.26 -6.45
N PRO A 180 -12.33 -14.62 -6.51
CA PRO A 180 -11.12 -15.39 -6.22
C PRO A 180 -9.96 -15.08 -7.17
N ALA A 181 -10.23 -14.76 -8.42
CA ALA A 181 -9.18 -14.44 -9.40
C ALA A 181 -8.53 -13.09 -9.07
N VAL A 182 -9.32 -12.10 -8.68
CA VAL A 182 -8.82 -10.80 -8.21
C VAL A 182 -8.09 -10.94 -6.89
N ALA A 183 -8.60 -11.74 -5.94
CA ALA A 183 -7.94 -12.02 -4.67
C ALA A 183 -6.54 -12.60 -4.89
N GLU A 184 -6.40 -13.60 -5.77
CA GLU A 184 -5.09 -14.20 -6.07
C GLU A 184 -4.12 -13.23 -6.77
N LEU A 185 -4.61 -12.30 -7.58
CA LEU A 185 -3.77 -11.24 -8.16
C LEU A 185 -3.29 -10.25 -7.10
N LEU A 186 -4.07 -10.02 -6.07
CA LEU A 186 -3.72 -9.12 -4.95
C LEU A 186 -2.81 -9.78 -3.90
N CYS A 187 -2.72 -11.12 -3.89
CA CYS A 187 -1.83 -11.85 -2.99
C CYS A 187 -0.36 -11.68 -3.41
N PRO A 188 0.53 -11.07 -2.59
CA PRO A 188 1.95 -10.99 -2.90
C PRO A 188 2.60 -12.38 -2.84
N LYS A 189 3.33 -12.75 -3.91
CA LYS A 189 4.01 -14.05 -4.05
C LYS A 189 5.51 -13.93 -4.33
N ASP A 190 5.98 -12.73 -4.68
CA ASP A 190 7.31 -12.50 -5.23
C ASP A 190 8.35 -12.10 -4.17
N HIS A 191 7.95 -11.89 -2.94
CA HIS A 191 8.84 -11.43 -1.87
C HIS A 191 8.30 -11.78 -0.49
N PRO A 192 9.17 -12.01 0.51
CA PRO A 192 8.78 -12.16 1.90
C PRO A 192 8.13 -10.90 2.45
N ILE A 193 7.19 -11.06 3.42
CA ILE A 193 6.59 -9.91 4.10
C ILE A 193 7.64 -9.15 4.91
N GLY A 194 7.63 -7.82 4.83
CA GLY A 194 8.59 -6.94 5.53
C GLY A 194 9.87 -6.64 4.76
N THR A 195 10.20 -7.34 3.65
CA THR A 195 11.36 -7.01 2.79
C THR A 195 11.15 -5.74 1.97
N LYS A 196 9.91 -5.40 1.70
CA LYS A 196 9.48 -4.07 1.28
C LYS A 196 8.73 -3.43 2.43
N ARG A 197 8.74 -2.08 2.51
CA ARG A 197 7.95 -1.37 3.50
C ARG A 197 6.50 -1.83 3.45
N LEU A 198 5.99 -2.35 4.57
CA LEU A 198 4.61 -2.78 4.69
C LEU A 198 3.69 -1.59 4.48
N CYS A 199 2.78 -1.73 3.52
CA CYS A 199 1.83 -0.67 3.21
C CYS A 199 0.71 -0.65 4.25
N LEU A 200 0.22 0.55 4.54
CA LEU A 200 -0.95 0.74 5.40
C LEU A 200 -2.11 1.23 4.54
N ASP A 201 -3.27 0.66 4.73
CA ASP A 201 -4.44 1.02 3.93
C ASP A 201 -5.69 1.33 4.76
N SER A 202 -6.65 1.90 4.07
CA SER A 202 -8.01 2.10 4.55
C SER A 202 -8.96 1.63 3.46
N PHE A 203 -9.38 0.36 3.56
CA PHE A 203 -10.32 -0.29 2.63
C PHE A 203 -9.74 -0.54 1.22
N TYR A 204 -8.43 -0.82 1.11
CA TYR A 204 -7.80 -1.08 -0.19
C TYR A 204 -8.35 -2.36 -0.84
N TYR A 205 -8.37 -3.47 -0.11
CA TYR A 205 -8.83 -4.75 -0.64
C TYR A 205 -10.35 -4.75 -0.88
N GLU A 206 -11.12 -4.15 0.01
CA GLU A 206 -12.58 -4.01 -0.13
C GLU A 206 -12.97 -3.20 -1.36
N THR A 207 -12.09 -2.29 -1.81
CA THR A 207 -12.33 -1.48 -3.00
C THR A 207 -12.49 -2.33 -4.25
N TYR A 208 -11.83 -3.48 -4.35
CA TYR A 208 -11.95 -4.37 -5.49
C TYR A 208 -13.25 -5.18 -5.54
N ASN A 209 -14.09 -5.08 -4.51
CA ASN A 209 -15.46 -5.61 -4.52
C ASN A 209 -16.48 -4.66 -5.17
N ARG A 210 -16.06 -3.49 -5.65
CA ARG A 210 -16.93 -2.50 -6.29
C ARG A 210 -17.04 -2.80 -7.79
N ASP A 211 -18.27 -2.65 -8.34
CA ASP A 211 -18.54 -2.89 -9.77
C ASP A 211 -17.82 -1.92 -10.70
N ASN A 212 -17.38 -0.75 -10.18
CA ASN A 212 -16.68 0.25 -10.95
C ASN A 212 -15.15 0.17 -10.84
N VAL A 213 -14.58 -0.94 -10.33
CA VAL A 213 -13.14 -1.12 -10.17
C VAL A 213 -12.68 -2.40 -10.85
N SER A 214 -11.64 -2.32 -11.66
CA SER A 214 -10.98 -3.51 -12.23
C SER A 214 -9.48 -3.50 -11.95
N LEU A 215 -8.94 -4.71 -11.78
CA LEU A 215 -7.51 -4.97 -11.62
C LEU A 215 -6.96 -5.66 -12.87
N ILE A 216 -5.94 -5.08 -13.47
CA ILE A 216 -5.28 -5.60 -14.65
C ILE A 216 -3.84 -5.99 -14.30
N ASN A 217 -3.53 -7.28 -14.45
CA ASN A 217 -2.16 -7.76 -14.30
C ASN A 217 -1.33 -7.33 -15.51
N VAL A 218 -0.31 -6.51 -15.27
CA VAL A 218 0.64 -6.05 -16.28
C VAL A 218 2.05 -6.61 -16.06
N LYS A 219 2.18 -7.68 -15.28
CA LYS A 219 3.44 -8.38 -15.07
C LYS A 219 3.78 -9.27 -16.28
N ASP A 220 2.83 -10.12 -16.65
CA ASP A 220 3.02 -11.10 -17.71
C ASP A 220 2.76 -10.49 -19.10
N GLN A 221 1.90 -9.49 -19.16
CA GLN A 221 1.57 -8.72 -20.35
C GLN A 221 1.69 -7.22 -20.04
N PRO A 222 2.87 -6.62 -20.23
CA PRO A 222 3.11 -5.22 -19.91
C PRO A 222 2.23 -4.26 -20.71
N ILE A 223 2.06 -3.03 -20.18
CA ILE A 223 1.48 -1.93 -20.95
C ILE A 223 2.36 -1.71 -22.18
N SER A 224 1.79 -1.94 -23.36
CA SER A 224 2.52 -1.84 -24.63
C SER A 224 2.66 -0.40 -25.11
N ARG A 225 1.62 0.41 -24.89
CA ARG A 225 1.61 1.84 -25.24
C ARG A 225 0.44 2.56 -24.55
N ILE A 226 0.53 3.89 -24.55
CA ILE A 226 -0.54 4.80 -24.19
C ILE A 226 -0.98 5.51 -25.47
N GLU A 227 -2.27 5.55 -25.71
CA GLU A 227 -2.93 6.28 -26.80
C GLU A 227 -3.55 7.58 -26.29
N ALA A 228 -4.18 8.35 -27.15
CA ALA A 228 -4.77 9.65 -26.83
C ALA A 228 -5.78 9.59 -25.66
N ASP A 229 -6.49 8.48 -25.51
CA ASP A 229 -7.60 8.29 -24.58
C ASP A 229 -7.63 6.88 -23.95
N ALA A 230 -6.52 6.11 -24.07
CA ALA A 230 -6.49 4.73 -23.59
C ALA A 230 -5.10 4.23 -23.20
N VAL A 231 -5.10 3.20 -22.35
CA VAL A 231 -3.94 2.35 -22.04
C VAL A 231 -4.12 1.01 -22.75
N ILE A 232 -3.07 0.53 -23.44
CA ILE A 232 -3.08 -0.71 -24.21
C ILE A 232 -2.23 -1.77 -23.47
N VAL A 233 -2.87 -2.91 -23.19
CA VAL A 233 -2.23 -4.08 -22.59
C VAL A 233 -2.49 -5.28 -23.49
N GLY A 234 -1.46 -5.76 -24.18
CA GLY A 234 -1.64 -6.72 -25.27
C GLY A 234 -2.56 -6.17 -26.36
N ASP A 235 -3.63 -6.91 -26.67
CA ASP A 235 -4.67 -6.50 -27.64
C ASP A 235 -5.85 -5.78 -26.99
N LYS A 236 -5.84 -5.63 -25.65
CA LYS A 236 -6.92 -4.99 -24.91
C LYS A 236 -6.69 -3.49 -24.79
N ARG A 237 -7.76 -2.74 -25.03
CA ARG A 237 -7.80 -1.28 -24.93
C ARG A 237 -8.64 -0.88 -23.71
N PHE A 238 -8.02 -0.11 -22.81
CA PHE A 238 -8.66 0.41 -21.59
C PHE A 238 -8.81 1.92 -21.74
N GLU A 239 -10.02 2.36 -21.98
CA GLU A 239 -10.33 3.80 -22.12
C GLU A 239 -10.23 4.51 -20.80
N VAL A 240 -9.52 5.64 -20.79
CA VAL A 240 -9.30 6.48 -19.60
C VAL A 240 -9.38 7.95 -19.95
N ASP A 241 -9.99 8.75 -19.10
CA ASP A 241 -10.04 10.19 -19.20
C ASP A 241 -8.92 10.83 -18.36
N ASP A 242 -8.47 10.12 -17.34
CA ASP A 242 -7.37 10.52 -16.45
C ASP A 242 -6.42 9.35 -16.24
N LEU A 243 -5.12 9.64 -16.21
CA LEU A 243 -4.07 8.65 -15.98
C LEU A 243 -3.18 9.06 -14.81
N ILE A 244 -3.03 8.18 -13.83
CA ILE A 244 -2.24 8.43 -12.63
C ILE A 244 -1.05 7.48 -12.60
N PHE A 245 0.15 8.02 -12.54
CA PHE A 245 1.38 7.25 -12.33
C PHE A 245 1.71 7.22 -10.84
N ALA A 246 1.58 6.05 -10.23
CA ALA A 246 1.98 5.77 -8.85
C ALA A 246 3.23 4.88 -8.83
N THR A 247 4.22 5.26 -9.65
CA THR A 247 5.39 4.46 -9.99
C THR A 247 6.63 4.79 -9.15
N GLY A 248 6.51 5.75 -8.23
CA GLY A 248 7.54 6.12 -7.27
C GLY A 248 8.63 7.04 -7.84
N PHE A 249 9.85 6.93 -7.30
CA PHE A 249 10.98 7.82 -7.49
C PHE A 249 12.17 7.10 -8.10
#